data_8afd74bedca08e6098fda45f55820933
#
_entry.id   8afd74bedca08e6098fda45f55820933
#
_cell.length_a   1.000
_cell.length_b   1.000
_cell.length_c   1.000
_cell.angle_alpha   90.00
_cell.angle_beta   90.00
_cell.angle_gamma   90.00
#
_symmetry.space_group_name_H-M   'P 1'
#
loop_
_entity.id
_entity.type
_entity.pdbx_description
1 polymer ?
#
loop_
_entity_poly.entity_id
_entity_poly.type
_entity_poly.pdbx_seq_one_letter_code
_entity_poly.pdbx_strand_id
1 'polypeptide(L)'
;MSGAVLLTMLSDCLLAVVLFVLFWYVARVSRNVQGILTWGAAHLLYTLGATLFDAGTLGFQETGMQWASQLSTHLGSAILCTGMAALGWSVVLFVRRRPLHRLEIAVVPVAALVPMLIWMLGGDWNAQSVALNCVELVVLLWMFWHLRDLHEDPYRLPARMMMFGCAALALLYGSVVPGWSLSQFGFDEIWVSVDLSIWFMLNFCMLMLSSFRAAESLKLSAMFDPLTGALNRRGLHGELGSLPDRGDAELSVIAIDLDHFKTINDHHGHDAGDRVLQRFSDIVRASLRDDELFARMGGEEFAVVTRSRPLEAARQLAERLRIQMQRLELSPPTGRPFRVTISLGVASRQERGQTFADLMRCADEALYAAKHQGRNRVVVHS
;
A
#
# COMPACT_ATOMS: atom_id res chain seq x y z
N MET A 1 -4.22 45.33 2.51
CA MET A 1 -4.40 43.98 3.10
C MET A 1 -4.35 44.08 4.61
N SER A 2 -5.40 43.69 5.34
CA SER A 2 -5.32 43.73 6.80
C SER A 2 -4.21 42.81 7.28
N GLY A 3 -3.46 43.20 8.34
CA GLY A 3 -2.40 42.35 8.88
C GLY A 3 -2.85 40.94 9.27
N ALA A 4 -4.13 40.78 9.57
CA ALA A 4 -4.76 39.50 9.87
C ALA A 4 -4.78 38.53 8.66
N VAL A 5 -5.14 39.02 7.47
CA VAL A 5 -5.18 38.23 6.23
C VAL A 5 -3.76 37.74 5.86
N LEU A 6 -2.76 38.63 5.96
CA LEU A 6 -1.37 38.24 5.70
C LEU A 6 -0.88 37.17 6.69
N LEU A 7 -1.24 37.29 7.96
CA LEU A 7 -0.84 36.33 9.00
C LEU A 7 -1.48 34.96 8.75
N THR A 8 -2.75 34.90 8.39
CA THR A 8 -3.46 33.66 8.05
C THR A 8 -2.76 32.96 6.88
N MET A 9 -2.47 33.67 5.81
CA MET A 9 -1.84 33.11 4.61
C MET A 9 -0.42 32.59 4.86
N LEU A 10 0.37 33.32 5.67
CA LEU A 10 1.68 32.84 6.10
C LEU A 10 1.57 31.57 6.96
N SER A 11 0.56 31.52 7.82
CA SER A 11 0.25 30.33 8.63
C SER A 11 -0.08 29.13 7.77
N ASP A 12 -0.90 29.30 6.73
CA ASP A 12 -1.32 28.23 5.82
C ASP A 12 -0.15 27.70 4.99
N CYS A 13 0.69 28.59 4.48
CA CYS A 13 1.92 28.20 3.77
C CYS A 13 2.87 27.44 4.70
N LEU A 14 3.05 27.90 5.94
CA LEU A 14 3.89 27.21 6.92
C LEU A 14 3.34 25.83 7.24
N LEU A 15 2.03 25.72 7.45
CA LEU A 15 1.35 24.44 7.70
C LEU A 15 1.52 23.49 6.50
N ALA A 16 1.35 23.99 5.27
CA ALA A 16 1.55 23.19 4.05
C ALA A 16 2.98 22.65 3.92
N VAL A 17 4.00 23.48 4.26
CA VAL A 17 5.40 23.03 4.30
C VAL A 17 5.61 21.95 5.36
N VAL A 18 5.08 22.14 6.57
CA VAL A 18 5.18 21.14 7.66
C VAL A 18 4.52 19.83 7.24
N LEU A 19 3.32 19.88 6.65
CA LEU A 19 2.62 18.71 6.15
C LEU A 19 3.40 18.03 5.03
N PHE A 20 3.97 18.79 4.09
CA PHE A 20 4.82 18.22 3.03
C PHE A 20 6.02 17.45 3.61
N VAL A 21 6.73 18.03 4.58
CA VAL A 21 7.86 17.38 5.26
C VAL A 21 7.40 16.10 5.96
N LEU A 22 6.25 16.14 6.61
CA LEU A 22 5.66 14.96 7.28
C LEU A 22 5.31 13.85 6.26
N PHE A 23 4.64 14.19 5.17
CA PHE A 23 4.31 13.24 4.10
C PHE A 23 5.58 12.68 3.42
N TRP A 24 6.58 13.52 3.20
CA TRP A 24 7.87 13.10 2.67
C TRP A 24 8.57 12.11 3.61
N TYR A 25 8.57 12.40 4.92
CA TYR A 25 9.14 11.51 5.93
C TYR A 25 8.43 10.14 5.94
N VAL A 26 7.10 10.13 5.97
CA VAL A 26 6.31 8.88 5.93
C VAL A 26 6.57 8.12 4.63
N ALA A 27 6.63 8.80 3.48
CA ALA A 27 6.95 8.17 2.19
C ALA A 27 8.35 7.53 2.17
N ARG A 28 9.34 8.17 2.84
CA ARG A 28 10.71 7.66 2.93
C ARG A 28 10.81 6.41 3.83
N VAL A 29 10.08 6.41 4.93
CA VAL A 29 10.05 5.27 5.87
C VAL A 29 9.23 4.11 5.29
N SER A 30 8.12 4.41 4.62
CA SER A 30 7.15 3.43 4.11
C SER A 30 7.28 3.30 2.58
N ARG A 31 8.34 2.67 2.09
CA ARG A 31 8.69 2.58 0.65
C ARG A 31 7.58 2.01 -0.24
N ASN A 32 6.59 1.32 0.32
CA ASN A 32 5.52 0.64 -0.42
C ASN A 32 4.20 1.42 -0.47
N VAL A 33 4.13 2.63 0.10
CA VAL A 33 2.90 3.44 0.10
C VAL A 33 2.94 4.41 -1.08
N GLN A 34 2.29 4.01 -2.19
CA GLN A 34 2.15 4.87 -3.36
C GLN A 34 1.18 6.03 -3.10
N GLY A 35 1.44 7.18 -3.73
CA GLY A 35 0.56 8.35 -3.68
C GLY A 35 0.82 9.32 -2.52
N ILE A 36 1.42 8.89 -1.41
CA ILE A 36 1.58 9.74 -0.22
C ILE A 36 2.51 10.95 -0.47
N LEU A 37 3.63 10.75 -1.15
CA LEU A 37 4.54 11.85 -1.50
C LEU A 37 3.87 12.82 -2.49
N THR A 38 3.12 12.25 -3.44
CA THR A 38 2.33 13.05 -4.41
C THR A 38 1.29 13.89 -3.69
N TRP A 39 0.62 13.35 -2.65
CA TRP A 39 -0.34 14.10 -1.84
C TRP A 39 0.30 15.31 -1.16
N GLY A 40 1.42 15.10 -0.46
CA GLY A 40 2.12 16.19 0.22
C GLY A 40 2.59 17.29 -0.73
N ALA A 41 3.19 16.92 -1.87
CA ALA A 41 3.63 17.86 -2.88
C ALA A 41 2.45 18.60 -3.54
N ALA A 42 1.38 17.89 -3.84
CA ALA A 42 0.17 18.43 -4.42
C ALA A 42 -0.54 19.41 -3.49
N HIS A 43 -0.64 19.10 -2.21
CA HIS A 43 -1.21 19.99 -1.20
C HIS A 43 -0.38 21.26 -1.02
N LEU A 44 0.95 21.14 -1.02
CA LEU A 44 1.85 22.30 -0.97
C LEU A 44 1.66 23.21 -2.21
N LEU A 45 1.60 22.64 -3.41
CA LEU A 45 1.33 23.38 -4.64
C LEU A 45 -0.05 24.05 -4.60
N TYR A 46 -1.08 23.33 -4.17
CA TYR A 46 -2.43 23.87 -4.00
C TYR A 46 -2.44 25.09 -3.09
N THR A 47 -1.86 25.00 -1.90
CA THR A 47 -1.82 26.09 -0.92
C THR A 47 -1.00 27.28 -1.42
N LEU A 48 0.16 27.04 -2.04
CA LEU A 48 0.97 28.12 -2.64
C LEU A 48 0.22 28.81 -3.79
N GLY A 49 -0.47 28.04 -4.63
CA GLY A 49 -1.29 28.57 -5.72
C GLY A 49 -2.44 29.42 -5.20
N ALA A 50 -3.17 28.96 -4.16
CA ALA A 50 -4.23 29.71 -3.54
C ALA A 50 -3.73 31.02 -2.92
N THR A 51 -2.61 30.97 -2.18
CA THR A 51 -1.99 32.16 -1.59
C THR A 51 -1.56 33.18 -2.66
N LEU A 52 -1.00 32.75 -3.77
CA LEU A 52 -0.65 33.62 -4.88
C LEU A 52 -1.90 34.20 -5.56
N PHE A 53 -2.92 33.39 -5.78
CA PHE A 53 -4.15 33.81 -6.43
C PHE A 53 -4.89 34.88 -5.60
N ASP A 54 -5.04 34.69 -4.32
CA ASP A 54 -5.80 35.60 -3.45
C ASP A 54 -4.93 36.74 -2.92
N ALA A 55 -3.95 36.43 -2.05
CA ALA A 55 -3.14 37.42 -1.38
C ALA A 55 -2.20 38.18 -2.31
N GLY A 56 -1.57 37.46 -3.23
CA GLY A 56 -0.66 38.08 -4.18
C GLY A 56 -1.40 39.07 -5.06
N THR A 57 -2.56 38.67 -5.58
CA THR A 57 -3.40 39.54 -6.42
C THR A 57 -3.82 40.80 -5.69
N LEU A 58 -4.42 40.66 -4.50
CA LEU A 58 -4.88 41.81 -3.69
C LEU A 58 -3.71 42.69 -3.21
N GLY A 59 -2.62 42.09 -2.73
CA GLY A 59 -1.46 42.84 -2.26
C GLY A 59 -0.81 43.68 -3.34
N PHE A 60 -0.69 43.18 -4.56
CA PHE A 60 -0.14 43.95 -5.70
C PHE A 60 -1.12 45.02 -6.20
N GLN A 61 -2.43 44.77 -6.14
CA GLN A 61 -3.43 45.80 -6.45
C GLN A 61 -3.32 47.01 -5.51
N GLU A 62 -3.19 46.79 -4.20
CA GLU A 62 -3.02 47.85 -3.19
C GLU A 62 -1.75 48.68 -3.40
N THR A 63 -0.68 48.09 -3.93
CA THR A 63 0.57 48.81 -4.22
C THR A 63 0.56 49.48 -5.60
N GLY A 64 -0.51 49.38 -6.38
CA GLY A 64 -0.66 49.94 -7.71
C GLY A 64 0.13 49.19 -8.81
N MET A 65 0.72 48.03 -8.51
CA MET A 65 1.48 47.20 -9.45
C MET A 65 0.55 46.28 -10.24
N GLN A 66 -0.22 46.80 -11.16
CA GLN A 66 -1.22 46.04 -11.93
C GLN A 66 -0.65 44.84 -12.67
N TRP A 67 0.53 44.96 -13.30
CA TRP A 67 1.16 43.86 -14.01
C TRP A 67 1.51 42.68 -13.05
N ALA A 68 1.98 42.99 -11.85
CA ALA A 68 2.31 41.98 -10.83
C ALA A 68 1.05 41.32 -10.27
N SER A 69 -0.03 42.09 -10.11
CA SER A 69 -1.35 41.53 -9.73
C SER A 69 -1.86 40.56 -10.78
N GLN A 70 -1.82 40.90 -12.06
CA GLN A 70 -2.25 40.00 -13.13
C GLN A 70 -1.37 38.74 -13.18
N LEU A 71 -0.04 38.88 -13.11
CA LEU A 71 0.87 37.76 -13.08
C LEU A 71 0.59 36.83 -11.88
N SER A 72 0.35 37.38 -10.70
CA SER A 72 0.01 36.62 -9.50
C SER A 72 -1.29 35.86 -9.68
N THR A 73 -2.32 36.46 -10.25
CA THR A 73 -3.61 35.81 -10.56
C THR A 73 -3.40 34.60 -11.49
N HIS A 74 -2.71 34.79 -12.61
CA HIS A 74 -2.57 33.70 -13.61
C HIS A 74 -1.63 32.60 -13.14
N LEU A 75 -0.50 32.96 -12.54
CA LEU A 75 0.45 31.97 -12.01
C LEU A 75 -0.16 31.21 -10.83
N GLY A 76 -0.81 31.93 -9.91
CA GLY A 76 -1.48 31.35 -8.75
C GLY A 76 -2.56 30.36 -9.17
N SER A 77 -3.44 30.74 -10.09
CA SER A 77 -4.50 29.87 -10.59
C SER A 77 -3.97 28.61 -11.29
N ALA A 78 -2.91 28.73 -12.11
CA ALA A 78 -2.30 27.57 -12.77
C ALA A 78 -1.64 26.60 -11.77
N ILE A 79 -0.94 27.14 -10.76
CA ILE A 79 -0.31 26.33 -9.70
C ILE A 79 -1.38 25.65 -8.84
N LEU A 80 -2.46 26.36 -8.47
CA LEU A 80 -3.58 25.84 -7.71
C LEU A 80 -4.23 24.65 -8.44
N CYS A 81 -4.62 24.84 -9.69
CA CYS A 81 -5.21 23.78 -10.52
C CYS A 81 -4.28 22.57 -10.67
N THR A 82 -2.97 22.81 -10.82
CA THR A 82 -1.96 21.76 -10.86
C THR A 82 -1.94 20.97 -9.55
N GLY A 83 -1.90 21.65 -8.41
CA GLY A 83 -1.93 21.05 -7.10
C GLY A 83 -3.21 20.24 -6.86
N MET A 84 -4.36 20.83 -7.17
CA MET A 84 -5.67 20.19 -7.04
C MET A 84 -5.77 18.89 -7.85
N ALA A 85 -5.40 18.95 -9.14
CA ALA A 85 -5.41 17.76 -10.01
C ALA A 85 -4.42 16.69 -9.55
N ALA A 86 -3.26 17.09 -9.02
CA ALA A 86 -2.28 16.16 -8.47
C ALA A 86 -2.75 15.51 -7.14
N LEU A 87 -3.62 16.15 -6.35
CA LEU A 87 -4.31 15.50 -5.22
C LEU A 87 -5.19 14.35 -5.71
N GLY A 88 -5.93 14.55 -6.81
CA GLY A 88 -6.67 13.48 -7.47
C GLY A 88 -5.76 12.30 -7.89
N TRP A 89 -4.60 12.59 -8.50
CA TRP A 89 -3.59 11.56 -8.83
C TRP A 89 -3.16 10.77 -7.59
N SER A 90 -2.90 11.47 -6.50
CA SER A 90 -2.49 10.85 -5.24
C SER A 90 -3.51 9.82 -4.75
N VAL A 91 -4.80 10.17 -4.77
CA VAL A 91 -5.89 9.25 -4.39
C VAL A 91 -5.93 8.04 -5.32
N VAL A 92 -5.83 8.23 -6.64
CA VAL A 92 -5.80 7.12 -7.60
C VAL A 92 -4.61 6.18 -7.35
N LEU A 93 -3.40 6.74 -7.20
CA LEU A 93 -2.19 5.95 -6.90
C LEU A 93 -2.35 5.17 -5.59
N PHE A 94 -2.90 5.83 -4.57
CA PHE A 94 -3.13 5.20 -3.28
C PHE A 94 -4.15 4.07 -3.35
N VAL A 95 -5.31 4.30 -3.97
CA VAL A 95 -6.43 3.34 -4.00
C VAL A 95 -6.14 2.19 -4.95
N ARG A 96 -5.72 2.49 -6.19
CA ARG A 96 -5.56 1.49 -7.25
C ARG A 96 -4.24 0.70 -7.20
N ARG A 97 -3.24 1.17 -6.45
CA ARG A 97 -1.92 0.51 -6.30
C ARG A 97 -1.26 0.20 -7.66
N ARG A 98 -1.48 1.06 -8.65
CA ARG A 98 -0.94 0.93 -10.00
C ARG A 98 -0.46 2.28 -10.54
N PRO A 99 0.42 2.31 -11.55
CA PRO A 99 0.76 3.54 -12.24
C PRO A 99 -0.50 4.16 -12.90
N LEU A 100 -0.48 5.48 -13.07
CA LEU A 100 -1.55 6.23 -13.71
C LEU A 100 -1.68 5.87 -15.20
N HIS A 101 -2.91 5.82 -15.70
CA HIS A 101 -3.18 5.71 -17.12
C HIS A 101 -2.91 7.03 -17.85
N ARG A 102 -2.70 7.00 -19.17
CA ARG A 102 -2.43 8.20 -19.99
C ARG A 102 -3.50 9.28 -19.82
N LEU A 103 -4.78 8.91 -19.75
CA LEU A 103 -5.89 9.85 -19.53
C LEU A 103 -5.84 10.47 -18.12
N GLU A 104 -5.50 9.69 -17.11
CA GLU A 104 -5.32 10.20 -15.74
C GLU A 104 -4.13 11.17 -15.67
N ILE A 105 -3.04 10.87 -16.37
CA ILE A 105 -1.88 11.78 -16.47
C ILE A 105 -2.27 13.11 -17.13
N ALA A 106 -3.13 13.10 -18.13
CA ALA A 106 -3.55 14.29 -18.85
C ALA A 106 -4.39 15.27 -17.98
N VAL A 107 -4.98 14.82 -16.88
CA VAL A 107 -5.83 15.66 -16.00
C VAL A 107 -5.05 16.89 -15.49
N VAL A 108 -3.81 16.72 -15.05
CA VAL A 108 -3.01 17.83 -14.49
C VAL A 108 -2.70 18.91 -15.52
N PRO A 109 -2.10 18.62 -16.69
CA PRO A 109 -1.83 19.66 -17.67
C PRO A 109 -3.13 20.30 -18.22
N VAL A 110 -4.21 19.54 -18.35
CA VAL A 110 -5.50 20.09 -18.76
C VAL A 110 -6.03 21.06 -17.70
N ALA A 111 -6.02 20.69 -16.43
CA ALA A 111 -6.46 21.55 -15.34
C ALA A 111 -5.63 22.85 -15.26
N ALA A 112 -4.30 22.74 -15.41
CA ALA A 112 -3.41 23.91 -15.40
C ALA A 112 -3.65 24.89 -16.58
N LEU A 113 -4.13 24.39 -17.74
CA LEU A 113 -4.42 25.21 -18.91
C LEU A 113 -5.77 25.93 -18.81
N VAL A 114 -6.72 25.49 -18.00
CA VAL A 114 -8.04 26.10 -17.89
C VAL A 114 -7.99 27.59 -17.53
N PRO A 115 -7.28 28.04 -16.50
CA PRO A 115 -7.19 29.47 -16.18
C PRO A 115 -6.52 30.29 -17.31
N MET A 116 -5.51 29.71 -17.96
CA MET A 116 -4.82 30.36 -19.07
C MET A 116 -5.74 30.57 -20.27
N LEU A 117 -6.57 29.59 -20.62
CA LEU A 117 -7.56 29.70 -21.68
C LEU A 117 -8.61 30.78 -21.37
N ILE A 118 -9.11 30.84 -20.14
CA ILE A 118 -10.06 31.86 -19.69
C ILE A 118 -9.45 33.25 -19.86
N TRP A 119 -8.19 33.44 -19.47
CA TRP A 119 -7.49 34.68 -19.64
C TRP A 119 -7.34 35.07 -21.13
N MET A 120 -6.92 34.12 -21.98
CA MET A 120 -6.77 34.35 -23.43
C MET A 120 -8.09 34.76 -24.11
N LEU A 121 -9.22 34.32 -23.58
CA LEU A 121 -10.56 34.66 -24.04
C LEU A 121 -11.06 36.00 -23.47
N GLY A 122 -10.23 36.74 -22.72
CA GLY A 122 -10.58 38.03 -22.14
C GLY A 122 -11.40 37.93 -20.85
N GLY A 123 -11.37 36.76 -20.20
CA GLY A 123 -12.06 36.54 -18.90
C GLY A 123 -11.44 37.40 -17.78
N ASP A 124 -12.31 37.99 -16.98
CA ASP A 124 -11.94 38.73 -15.79
C ASP A 124 -11.63 37.82 -14.58
N TRP A 125 -11.31 38.43 -13.44
CA TRP A 125 -11.04 37.70 -12.20
C TRP A 125 -12.23 36.80 -11.77
N ASN A 126 -13.48 37.25 -11.94
CA ASN A 126 -14.66 36.45 -11.61
C ASN A 126 -14.77 35.21 -12.49
N ALA A 127 -14.54 35.35 -13.80
CA ALA A 127 -14.55 34.22 -14.73
C ALA A 127 -13.46 33.20 -14.38
N GLN A 128 -12.29 33.65 -13.96
CA GLN A 128 -11.21 32.76 -13.51
C GLN A 128 -11.57 32.05 -12.20
N SER A 129 -12.12 32.76 -11.21
CA SER A 129 -12.56 32.17 -9.95
C SER A 129 -13.62 31.08 -10.17
N VAL A 130 -14.61 31.33 -11.02
CA VAL A 130 -15.61 30.32 -11.39
C VAL A 130 -14.96 29.10 -12.05
N ALA A 131 -14.00 29.31 -12.95
CA ALA A 131 -13.30 28.21 -13.61
C ALA A 131 -12.49 27.38 -12.63
N LEU A 132 -11.81 28.00 -11.66
CA LEU A 132 -11.11 27.32 -10.56
C LEU A 132 -12.05 26.43 -9.77
N ASN A 133 -13.17 26.98 -9.28
CA ASN A 133 -14.18 26.22 -8.53
C ASN A 133 -14.73 25.03 -9.34
N CYS A 134 -14.88 25.18 -10.67
CA CYS A 134 -15.27 24.07 -11.55
C CYS A 134 -14.21 22.95 -11.59
N VAL A 135 -12.94 23.32 -11.70
CA VAL A 135 -11.83 22.32 -11.66
C VAL A 135 -11.79 21.61 -10.31
N GLU A 136 -11.89 22.35 -9.21
CA GLU A 136 -11.91 21.80 -7.86
C GLU A 136 -13.08 20.84 -7.68
N LEU A 137 -14.28 21.23 -8.10
CA LEU A 137 -15.48 20.40 -8.06
C LEU A 137 -15.28 19.06 -8.79
N VAL A 138 -14.77 19.11 -10.02
CA VAL A 138 -14.53 17.91 -10.82
C VAL A 138 -13.53 16.99 -10.13
N VAL A 139 -12.43 17.53 -9.60
CA VAL A 139 -11.41 16.73 -8.93
C VAL A 139 -11.93 16.16 -7.61
N LEU A 140 -12.69 16.91 -6.82
CA LEU A 140 -13.29 16.42 -5.58
C LEU A 140 -14.27 15.27 -5.84
N LEU A 141 -15.09 15.36 -6.89
CA LEU A 141 -15.98 14.27 -7.31
C LEU A 141 -15.19 13.05 -7.80
N TRP A 142 -14.07 13.27 -8.50
CA TRP A 142 -13.18 12.22 -8.93
C TRP A 142 -12.50 11.51 -7.76
N MET A 143 -12.01 12.25 -6.76
CA MET A 143 -11.47 11.69 -5.52
C MET A 143 -12.54 10.90 -4.75
N PHE A 144 -13.74 11.47 -4.59
CA PHE A 144 -14.88 10.80 -3.95
C PHE A 144 -15.19 9.46 -4.60
N TRP A 145 -15.21 9.43 -5.95
CA TRP A 145 -15.47 8.21 -6.71
C TRP A 145 -14.46 7.10 -6.39
N HIS A 146 -13.16 7.41 -6.36
CA HIS A 146 -12.12 6.42 -6.08
C HIS A 146 -12.09 5.98 -4.62
N LEU A 147 -12.32 6.87 -3.66
CA LEU A 147 -12.32 6.54 -2.23
C LEU A 147 -13.40 5.51 -1.85
N ARG A 148 -14.46 5.37 -2.63
CA ARG A 148 -15.51 4.35 -2.43
C ARG A 148 -14.98 2.93 -2.44
N ASP A 149 -13.86 2.67 -3.11
CA ASP A 149 -13.28 1.34 -3.20
C ASP A 149 -12.57 0.92 -1.89
N LEU A 150 -12.34 1.86 -0.97
CA LEU A 150 -11.77 1.60 0.34
C LEU A 150 -12.88 1.30 1.38
N HIS A 151 -13.53 0.15 1.23
CA HIS A 151 -14.69 -0.24 2.06
C HIS A 151 -14.36 -1.26 3.16
N GLU A 152 -13.11 -1.77 3.22
CA GLU A 152 -12.65 -2.75 4.19
C GLU A 152 -11.96 -2.08 5.39
N ASP A 153 -12.06 -2.69 6.56
CA ASP A 153 -11.31 -2.24 7.74
C ASP A 153 -9.80 -2.55 7.57
N PRO A 154 -8.91 -1.68 8.05
CA PRO A 154 -9.12 -0.46 8.83
C PRO A 154 -9.33 0.81 7.99
N TYR A 155 -9.39 0.73 6.66
CA TYR A 155 -9.43 1.88 5.74
C TYR A 155 -10.80 2.57 5.69
N ARG A 156 -11.86 1.84 6.03
CA ARG A 156 -13.27 2.25 5.86
C ARG A 156 -13.61 3.58 6.52
N LEU A 157 -13.24 3.79 7.79
CA LEU A 157 -13.60 5.02 8.51
C LEU A 157 -12.89 6.25 7.96
N PRO A 158 -11.55 6.30 7.84
CA PRO A 158 -10.89 7.48 7.27
C PRO A 158 -11.26 7.73 5.80
N ALA A 159 -11.52 6.70 5.00
CA ALA A 159 -12.01 6.88 3.62
C ALA A 159 -13.40 7.53 3.59
N ARG A 160 -14.33 7.13 4.46
CA ARG A 160 -15.65 7.76 4.58
C ARG A 160 -15.57 9.21 5.05
N MET A 161 -14.69 9.52 6.00
CA MET A 161 -14.44 10.89 6.43
C MET A 161 -13.89 11.74 5.27
N MET A 162 -12.95 11.21 4.47
CA MET A 162 -12.45 11.90 3.28
C MET A 162 -13.56 12.10 2.24
N MET A 163 -14.40 11.10 2.00
CA MET A 163 -15.56 11.22 1.10
C MET A 163 -16.52 12.31 1.57
N PHE A 164 -16.82 12.36 2.87
CA PHE A 164 -17.63 13.43 3.46
C PHE A 164 -16.99 14.81 3.24
N GLY A 165 -15.68 14.94 3.50
CA GLY A 165 -14.94 16.19 3.25
C GLY A 165 -14.96 16.60 1.78
N CYS A 166 -14.73 15.66 0.85
CA CYS A 166 -14.84 15.93 -0.59
C CYS A 166 -16.24 16.40 -0.98
N ALA A 167 -17.29 15.77 -0.44
CA ALA A 167 -18.67 16.18 -0.71
C ALA A 167 -18.98 17.56 -0.12
N ALA A 168 -18.52 17.85 1.10
CA ALA A 168 -18.70 19.14 1.75
C ALA A 168 -17.99 20.27 0.97
N LEU A 169 -16.74 20.08 0.58
CA LEU A 169 -16.01 21.03 -0.27
C LEU A 169 -16.67 21.18 -1.65
N ALA A 170 -17.14 20.09 -2.25
CA ALA A 170 -17.84 20.15 -3.54
C ALA A 170 -19.13 20.97 -3.44
N LEU A 171 -19.88 20.87 -2.36
CA LEU A 171 -21.05 21.74 -2.08
C LEU A 171 -20.63 23.19 -1.86
N LEU A 172 -19.55 23.39 -1.08
CA LEU A 172 -19.01 24.70 -0.78
C LEU A 172 -18.60 25.43 -2.07
N TYR A 173 -17.72 24.83 -2.89
CA TYR A 173 -17.23 25.43 -4.15
C TYR A 173 -18.31 25.48 -5.22
N GLY A 174 -19.17 24.48 -5.30
CA GLY A 174 -20.30 24.45 -6.22
C GLY A 174 -21.32 25.57 -5.98
N SER A 175 -21.46 26.09 -4.76
CA SER A 175 -22.33 27.20 -4.45
C SER A 175 -21.89 28.54 -5.04
N VAL A 176 -20.59 28.67 -5.36
CA VAL A 176 -20.03 29.90 -5.97
C VAL A 176 -20.27 29.96 -7.47
N VAL A 177 -20.36 28.79 -8.14
CA VAL A 177 -20.50 28.70 -9.61
C VAL A 177 -21.73 29.44 -10.16
N PRO A 178 -22.93 29.39 -9.53
CA PRO A 178 -24.10 30.14 -9.99
C PRO A 178 -24.11 31.63 -9.60
N GLY A 179 -23.02 32.19 -9.05
CA GLY A 179 -22.97 33.55 -8.55
C GLY A 179 -23.65 33.74 -7.17
N TRP A 180 -24.02 32.66 -6.51
CA TRP A 180 -24.50 32.66 -5.15
C TRP A 180 -23.31 32.60 -4.18
N SER A 181 -22.68 33.74 -3.97
CA SER A 181 -21.64 33.84 -2.96
C SER A 181 -22.25 33.94 -1.58
N LEU A 182 -21.83 33.10 -0.64
CA LEU A 182 -22.17 33.22 0.77
C LEU A 182 -21.61 34.54 1.37
N SER A 183 -20.69 35.19 0.70
CA SER A 183 -20.18 36.54 1.02
C SER A 183 -21.30 37.57 1.07
N GLN A 184 -22.36 37.42 0.26
CA GLN A 184 -23.54 38.29 0.31
C GLN A 184 -24.25 38.25 1.66
N PHE A 185 -23.99 37.20 2.45
CA PHE A 185 -24.58 37.04 3.81
C PHE A 185 -23.58 37.38 4.93
N GLY A 186 -22.37 37.90 4.62
CA GLY A 186 -21.38 38.25 5.62
C GLY A 186 -20.65 37.05 6.28
N PHE A 187 -20.65 35.89 5.63
CA PHE A 187 -20.07 34.65 6.16
C PHE A 187 -18.64 34.37 5.67
N ASP A 188 -17.92 35.36 5.13
CA ASP A 188 -16.59 35.17 4.53
C ASP A 188 -15.57 34.56 5.50
N GLU A 189 -15.55 35.01 6.76
CA GLU A 189 -14.65 34.46 7.77
C GLU A 189 -15.00 33.01 8.16
N ILE A 190 -16.31 32.71 8.20
CA ILE A 190 -16.78 31.35 8.50
C ILE A 190 -16.45 30.42 7.33
N TRP A 191 -16.57 30.90 6.09
CA TRP A 191 -16.23 30.16 4.89
C TRP A 191 -14.77 29.67 4.92
N VAL A 192 -13.83 30.59 5.11
CA VAL A 192 -12.39 30.28 5.19
C VAL A 192 -12.08 29.26 6.31
N SER A 193 -12.71 29.46 7.49
CA SER A 193 -12.50 28.58 8.64
C SER A 193 -13.02 27.15 8.40
N VAL A 194 -14.16 27.02 7.71
CA VAL A 194 -14.75 25.72 7.35
C VAL A 194 -13.88 25.02 6.30
N ASP A 195 -13.46 25.74 5.27
CA ASP A 195 -12.58 25.24 4.22
C ASP A 195 -11.28 24.66 4.79
N LEU A 196 -10.56 25.46 5.59
CA LEU A 196 -9.32 25.04 6.25
C LEU A 196 -9.52 23.81 7.16
N SER A 197 -10.64 23.77 7.91
CA SER A 197 -10.95 22.65 8.79
C SER A 197 -11.15 21.35 8.01
N ILE A 198 -11.83 21.42 6.85
CA ILE A 198 -12.05 20.26 5.99
C ILE A 198 -10.71 19.80 5.36
N TRP A 199 -9.88 20.74 4.86
CA TRP A 199 -8.56 20.40 4.33
C TRP A 199 -7.66 19.77 5.38
N PHE A 200 -7.68 20.27 6.62
CA PHE A 200 -6.95 19.65 7.74
C PHE A 200 -7.44 18.20 7.98
N MET A 201 -8.75 17.99 7.99
CA MET A 201 -9.35 16.65 8.14
C MET A 201 -8.93 15.73 6.99
N LEU A 202 -8.92 16.20 5.73
CA LEU A 202 -8.49 15.40 4.57
C LEU A 202 -7.02 14.98 4.70
N ASN A 203 -6.13 15.90 5.10
CA ASN A 203 -4.73 15.60 5.33
C ASN A 203 -4.53 14.58 6.46
N PHE A 204 -5.25 14.75 7.57
CA PHE A 204 -5.21 13.81 8.68
C PHE A 204 -5.70 12.41 8.27
N CYS A 205 -6.81 12.32 7.55
CA CYS A 205 -7.32 11.04 7.04
C CYS A 205 -6.32 10.36 6.08
N MET A 206 -5.65 11.14 5.20
CA MET A 206 -4.65 10.61 4.29
C MET A 206 -3.42 10.07 5.05
N LEU A 207 -3.00 10.73 6.13
CA LEU A 207 -1.95 10.22 7.03
C LEU A 207 -2.39 8.91 7.72
N MET A 208 -3.62 8.85 8.22
CA MET A 208 -4.16 7.61 8.82
C MET A 208 -4.19 6.47 7.82
N LEU A 209 -4.72 6.68 6.62
CA LEU A 209 -4.75 5.68 5.55
C LEU A 209 -3.35 5.18 5.21
N SER A 210 -2.38 6.10 5.13
CA SER A 210 -0.98 5.78 4.85
C SER A 210 -0.33 4.99 5.97
N SER A 211 -0.63 5.34 7.22
CA SER A 211 -0.12 4.64 8.41
C SER A 211 -0.66 3.20 8.49
N PHE A 212 -1.95 3.00 8.21
CA PHE A 212 -2.52 1.65 8.16
C PHE A 212 -1.87 0.80 7.08
N ARG A 213 -1.64 1.36 5.89
CA ARG A 213 -0.97 0.65 4.79
C ARG A 213 0.47 0.30 5.11
N ALA A 214 1.20 1.21 5.76
CA ALA A 214 2.56 0.96 6.23
C ALA A 214 2.59 -0.17 7.27
N ALA A 215 1.66 -0.15 8.24
CA ALA A 215 1.54 -1.19 9.26
C ALA A 215 1.17 -2.55 8.65
N GLU A 216 0.25 -2.60 7.68
CA GLU A 216 -0.09 -3.81 6.94
C GLU A 216 1.13 -4.38 6.19
N SER A 217 1.87 -3.54 5.47
CA SER A 217 3.09 -3.93 4.76
C SER A 217 4.16 -4.48 5.70
N LEU A 218 4.34 -3.84 6.87
CA LEU A 218 5.25 -4.32 7.90
C LEU A 218 4.79 -5.67 8.47
N LYS A 219 3.50 -5.83 8.73
CA LYS A 219 2.91 -7.10 9.21
C LYS A 219 3.15 -8.22 8.20
N LEU A 220 2.87 -7.99 6.92
CA LEU A 220 3.09 -8.97 5.86
C LEU A 220 4.59 -9.33 5.74
N SER A 221 5.47 -8.34 5.74
CA SER A 221 6.93 -8.58 5.72
C SER A 221 7.44 -9.30 6.97
N ALA A 222 6.77 -9.11 8.11
CA ALA A 222 7.10 -9.78 9.35
C ALA A 222 6.58 -11.23 9.42
N MET A 223 5.59 -11.60 8.59
CA MET A 223 4.95 -12.93 8.63
C MET A 223 5.31 -13.83 7.45
N PHE A 224 5.70 -13.27 6.31
CA PHE A 224 5.98 -14.05 5.09
C PHE A 224 7.45 -13.95 4.69
N ASP A 225 7.94 -15.00 4.04
CA ASP A 225 9.25 -15.01 3.38
C ASP A 225 9.12 -14.32 2.01
N PRO A 226 9.92 -13.27 1.72
CA PRO A 226 9.75 -12.47 0.51
C PRO A 226 10.14 -13.21 -0.79
N LEU A 227 10.99 -14.24 -0.70
CA LEU A 227 11.43 -15.01 -1.86
C LEU A 227 10.38 -16.03 -2.29
N THR A 228 9.83 -16.73 -1.31
CA THR A 228 8.97 -17.89 -1.55
C THR A 228 7.48 -17.58 -1.33
N GLY A 229 7.15 -16.49 -0.62
CA GLY A 229 5.79 -16.16 -0.19
C GLY A 229 5.19 -17.17 0.81
N ALA A 230 5.97 -18.12 1.32
CA ALA A 230 5.58 -18.96 2.44
C ALA A 230 5.54 -18.13 3.74
N LEU A 231 4.83 -18.60 4.77
CA LEU A 231 5.01 -18.04 6.10
C LEU A 231 6.50 -18.15 6.48
N ASN A 232 7.02 -17.15 7.17
CA ASN A 232 8.29 -17.32 7.86
C ASN A 232 8.05 -17.98 9.24
N ARG A 233 9.12 -18.30 9.97
CA ARG A 233 9.03 -18.91 11.30
C ARG A 233 8.10 -18.14 12.25
N ARG A 234 8.18 -16.79 12.24
CA ARG A 234 7.33 -15.94 13.08
C ARG A 234 5.85 -16.00 12.64
N GLY A 235 5.61 -15.95 11.34
CA GLY A 235 4.27 -16.07 10.76
C GLY A 235 3.62 -17.40 11.11
N LEU A 236 4.35 -18.51 11.02
CA LEU A 236 3.86 -19.82 11.40
C LEU A 236 3.46 -19.88 12.89
N HIS A 237 4.30 -19.36 13.79
CA HIS A 237 3.97 -19.31 15.22
C HIS A 237 2.76 -18.40 15.51
N GLY A 238 2.65 -17.25 14.80
CA GLY A 238 1.51 -16.34 14.93
C GLY A 238 0.19 -16.97 14.49
N GLU A 239 0.19 -17.67 13.36
CA GLU A 239 -0.99 -18.39 12.85
C GLU A 239 -1.40 -19.55 13.76
N LEU A 240 -0.46 -20.29 14.31
CA LEU A 240 -0.74 -21.38 15.25
C LEU A 240 -1.27 -20.86 16.59
N GLY A 241 -0.74 -19.73 17.10
CA GLY A 241 -1.17 -19.15 18.37
C GLY A 241 -2.52 -18.44 18.32
N SER A 242 -2.96 -18.01 17.13
CA SER A 242 -4.26 -17.33 16.93
C SER A 242 -5.46 -18.29 16.89
N LEU A 243 -5.19 -19.59 16.86
CA LEU A 243 -6.22 -20.61 16.65
C LEU A 243 -6.72 -21.17 17.96
N PRO A 244 -8.05 -21.38 18.10
CA PRO A 244 -8.61 -22.03 19.25
C PRO A 244 -7.94 -23.41 19.42
N ASP A 245 -7.41 -23.67 20.60
CA ASP A 245 -6.88 -24.98 20.96
C ASP A 245 -8.03 -26.01 20.99
N ARG A 246 -8.30 -26.57 19.82
CA ARG A 246 -9.21 -27.71 19.70
C ARG A 246 -8.39 -28.94 20.08
N GLY A 247 -8.28 -29.19 21.38
CA GLY A 247 -7.45 -30.25 21.98
C GLY A 247 -7.59 -31.65 21.38
N ASP A 248 -8.57 -31.89 20.55
CA ASP A 248 -8.85 -33.16 19.85
C ASP A 248 -8.53 -33.13 18.34
N ALA A 249 -8.03 -32.01 17.79
CA ALA A 249 -7.73 -31.96 16.37
C ALA A 249 -6.44 -32.73 16.06
N GLU A 250 -6.49 -33.62 15.07
CA GLU A 250 -5.32 -34.28 14.49
C GLU A 250 -4.38 -33.22 13.91
N LEU A 251 -3.26 -32.96 14.59
CA LEU A 251 -2.22 -32.06 14.16
C LEU A 251 -1.02 -32.86 13.69
N SER A 252 -0.60 -32.65 12.45
CA SER A 252 0.61 -33.28 11.91
C SER A 252 1.56 -32.20 11.40
N VAL A 253 2.85 -32.46 11.55
CA VAL A 253 3.95 -31.61 11.07
C VAL A 253 4.80 -32.40 10.11
N ILE A 254 5.14 -31.78 8.98
CA ILE A 254 6.08 -32.30 7.99
C ILE A 254 7.26 -31.33 7.94
N ALA A 255 8.42 -31.72 8.46
CA ALA A 255 9.65 -30.98 8.31
C ALA A 255 10.33 -31.39 6.99
N ILE A 256 10.80 -30.42 6.21
CA ILE A 256 11.29 -30.60 4.84
C ILE A 256 12.61 -29.86 4.66
N ASP A 257 13.55 -30.51 3.95
CA ASP A 257 14.83 -29.91 3.60
C ASP A 257 15.21 -30.28 2.17
N LEU A 258 15.75 -29.31 1.41
CA LEU A 258 16.21 -29.54 0.06
C LEU A 258 17.60 -30.17 0.07
N ASP A 259 17.70 -31.36 -0.48
CA ASP A 259 18.95 -32.14 -0.50
C ASP A 259 20.04 -31.45 -1.31
N HIS A 260 21.22 -31.28 -0.71
CA HIS A 260 22.41 -30.71 -1.36
C HIS A 260 22.23 -29.28 -1.89
N PHE A 261 21.34 -28.47 -1.29
CA PHE A 261 21.02 -27.12 -1.76
C PHE A 261 22.26 -26.21 -1.84
N LYS A 262 23.18 -26.30 -0.89
CA LYS A 262 24.44 -25.58 -0.93
C LYS A 262 25.25 -25.91 -2.21
N THR A 263 25.30 -27.16 -2.58
CA THR A 263 26.01 -27.61 -3.81
C THR A 263 25.39 -27.00 -5.07
N ILE A 264 24.05 -26.85 -5.08
CA ILE A 264 23.34 -26.19 -6.18
C ILE A 264 23.75 -24.73 -6.29
N ASN A 265 23.78 -24.00 -5.18
CA ASN A 265 24.23 -22.61 -5.14
C ASN A 265 25.68 -22.47 -5.60
N ASP A 266 26.58 -23.37 -5.14
CA ASP A 266 28.00 -23.35 -5.46
C ASP A 266 28.25 -23.61 -6.96
N HIS A 267 27.43 -24.46 -7.61
CA HIS A 267 27.63 -24.84 -9.04
C HIS A 267 26.82 -23.97 -10.01
N HIS A 268 25.62 -23.51 -9.63
CA HIS A 268 24.68 -22.83 -10.54
C HIS A 268 24.41 -21.40 -10.14
N GLY A 269 24.98 -20.91 -9.03
CA GLY A 269 24.78 -19.56 -8.49
C GLY A 269 23.51 -19.41 -7.67
N HIS A 270 23.47 -18.36 -6.87
CA HIS A 270 22.33 -18.07 -5.95
C HIS A 270 20.99 -17.87 -6.68
N ASP A 271 21.00 -17.28 -7.87
CA ASP A 271 19.79 -17.11 -8.67
C ASP A 271 19.14 -18.45 -9.08
N ALA A 272 19.96 -19.50 -9.26
CA ALA A 272 19.44 -20.85 -9.52
C ALA A 272 18.84 -21.46 -8.25
N GLY A 273 19.50 -21.28 -7.10
CA GLY A 273 18.96 -21.68 -5.81
C GLY A 273 17.64 -20.99 -5.47
N ASP A 274 17.56 -19.69 -5.72
CA ASP A 274 16.30 -18.92 -5.50
C ASP A 274 15.14 -19.47 -6.35
N ARG A 275 15.40 -19.80 -7.60
CA ARG A 275 14.40 -20.46 -8.46
C ARG A 275 14.00 -21.85 -7.96
N VAL A 276 14.93 -22.63 -7.42
CA VAL A 276 14.62 -23.92 -6.78
C VAL A 276 13.64 -23.70 -5.63
N LEU A 277 13.93 -22.76 -4.72
CA LEU A 277 13.08 -22.45 -3.58
C LEU A 277 11.68 -21.98 -3.99
N GLN A 278 11.60 -21.11 -5.01
CA GLN A 278 10.34 -20.65 -5.55
C GLN A 278 9.51 -21.79 -6.16
N ARG A 279 10.12 -22.62 -7.01
CA ARG A 279 9.44 -23.76 -7.65
C ARG A 279 8.99 -24.81 -6.65
N PHE A 280 9.83 -25.11 -5.66
CA PHE A 280 9.43 -25.97 -4.55
C PHE A 280 8.20 -25.40 -3.82
N SER A 281 8.23 -24.11 -3.53
CA SER A 281 7.10 -23.45 -2.83
C SER A 281 5.81 -23.47 -3.65
N ASP A 282 5.88 -23.35 -4.99
CA ASP A 282 4.72 -23.48 -5.88
C ASP A 282 4.14 -24.91 -5.83
N ILE A 283 5.01 -25.94 -5.84
CA ILE A 283 4.59 -27.35 -5.74
C ILE A 283 3.87 -27.60 -4.42
N VAL A 284 4.44 -27.10 -3.30
CA VAL A 284 3.82 -27.27 -1.98
C VAL A 284 2.46 -26.61 -1.95
N ARG A 285 2.35 -25.33 -2.32
CA ARG A 285 1.06 -24.59 -2.31
C ARG A 285 -0.01 -25.26 -3.16
N ALA A 286 0.34 -25.75 -4.34
CA ALA A 286 -0.61 -26.46 -5.21
C ALA A 286 -1.08 -27.81 -4.62
N SER A 287 -0.40 -28.35 -3.61
CA SER A 287 -0.68 -29.64 -2.97
C SER A 287 -1.42 -29.52 -1.65
N LEU A 288 -1.49 -28.31 -1.08
CA LEU A 288 -2.11 -28.00 0.21
C LEU A 288 -3.58 -27.62 0.08
N ARG A 289 -4.32 -27.77 1.17
CA ARG A 289 -5.67 -27.25 1.39
C ARG A 289 -5.59 -25.86 2.02
N ASP A 290 -6.70 -25.12 1.98
CA ASP A 290 -6.80 -23.75 2.51
C ASP A 290 -6.54 -23.63 4.02
N ASP A 291 -6.79 -24.72 4.78
CA ASP A 291 -6.60 -24.79 6.24
C ASP A 291 -5.20 -25.29 6.66
N GLU A 292 -4.33 -25.60 5.70
CA GLU A 292 -2.99 -26.10 5.95
C GLU A 292 -1.95 -24.98 5.86
N LEU A 293 -0.98 -24.96 6.78
CA LEU A 293 0.04 -23.92 6.86
C LEU A 293 1.33 -24.41 6.19
N PHE A 294 1.97 -23.51 5.44
CA PHE A 294 3.26 -23.72 4.82
C PHE A 294 4.21 -22.61 5.19
N ALA A 295 5.38 -22.97 5.73
CA ALA A 295 6.37 -22.03 6.22
C ALA A 295 7.79 -22.38 5.77
N ARG A 296 8.60 -21.34 5.53
CA ARG A 296 10.04 -21.41 5.41
C ARG A 296 10.68 -21.15 6.76
N MET A 297 11.37 -22.14 7.30
CA MET A 297 11.97 -22.08 8.63
C MET A 297 13.33 -21.40 8.64
N GLY A 298 14.04 -21.44 7.50
CA GLY A 298 15.33 -20.79 7.27
C GLY A 298 16.07 -21.45 6.12
N GLY A 299 16.89 -20.71 5.36
CA GLY A 299 17.70 -21.27 4.26
C GLY A 299 16.90 -22.14 3.29
N GLU A 300 17.13 -23.44 3.36
CA GLU A 300 16.53 -24.50 2.56
C GLU A 300 15.50 -25.36 3.33
N GLU A 301 15.17 -24.95 4.57
CA GLU A 301 14.28 -25.68 5.48
C GLU A 301 12.87 -25.15 5.42
N PHE A 302 11.89 -26.04 5.36
CA PHE A 302 10.47 -25.71 5.32
C PHE A 302 9.67 -26.60 6.27
N ALA A 303 8.49 -26.14 6.63
CA ALA A 303 7.52 -26.90 7.40
C ALA A 303 6.13 -26.82 6.79
N VAL A 304 5.41 -27.92 6.81
CA VAL A 304 3.97 -27.97 6.53
C VAL A 304 3.26 -28.43 7.79
N VAL A 305 2.19 -27.71 8.17
CA VAL A 305 1.36 -28.09 9.32
C VAL A 305 -0.06 -28.37 8.81
N THR A 306 -0.55 -29.57 9.09
CA THR A 306 -1.88 -30.02 8.69
C THR A 306 -2.74 -30.27 9.93
N ARG A 307 -4.02 -29.92 9.87
CA ARG A 307 -4.93 -29.93 11.03
C ARG A 307 -6.03 -30.95 10.93
N SER A 308 -6.21 -31.69 10.02
CA SER A 308 -7.30 -32.65 9.87
C SER A 308 -6.84 -33.83 9.04
N ARG A 309 -5.53 -34.09 9.11
CA ARG A 309 -4.97 -35.28 8.44
C ARG A 309 -4.40 -36.22 9.46
N PRO A 310 -4.86 -37.45 9.49
CA PRO A 310 -4.21 -38.52 10.23
C PRO A 310 -2.78 -38.74 9.70
N LEU A 311 -1.92 -39.29 10.54
CA LEU A 311 -0.50 -39.52 10.24
C LEU A 311 -0.26 -40.11 8.85
N GLU A 312 -1.05 -41.10 8.46
CA GLU A 312 -0.92 -41.75 7.16
C GLU A 312 -1.21 -40.79 5.98
N ALA A 313 -2.21 -39.91 6.13
CA ALA A 313 -2.52 -38.92 5.11
C ALA A 313 -1.44 -37.81 5.02
N ALA A 314 -0.84 -37.44 6.16
CA ALA A 314 0.31 -36.52 6.19
C ALA A 314 1.54 -37.17 5.53
N ARG A 315 1.80 -38.46 5.78
CA ARG A 315 2.85 -39.23 5.11
C ARG A 315 2.63 -39.29 3.60
N GLN A 316 1.40 -39.54 3.15
CA GLN A 316 1.07 -39.56 1.72
C GLN A 316 1.26 -38.18 1.07
N LEU A 317 0.96 -37.08 1.77
CA LEU A 317 1.26 -35.75 1.29
C LEU A 317 2.77 -35.56 1.14
N ALA A 318 3.54 -35.91 2.15
CA ALA A 318 5.01 -35.83 2.13
C ALA A 318 5.58 -36.64 0.96
N GLU A 319 5.11 -37.86 0.71
CA GLU A 319 5.57 -38.69 -0.40
C GLU A 319 5.21 -38.11 -1.77
N ARG A 320 4.02 -37.51 -1.92
CA ARG A 320 3.66 -36.80 -3.15
C ARG A 320 4.60 -35.64 -3.42
N LEU A 321 4.89 -34.81 -2.42
CA LEU A 321 5.81 -33.68 -2.55
C LEU A 321 7.21 -34.15 -2.97
N ARG A 322 7.70 -35.23 -2.33
CA ARG A 322 8.99 -35.85 -2.67
C ARG A 322 9.04 -36.28 -4.12
N ILE A 323 8.01 -37.01 -4.60
CA ILE A 323 7.96 -37.50 -5.99
C ILE A 323 7.84 -36.35 -6.99
N GLN A 324 7.03 -35.34 -6.69
CA GLN A 324 6.88 -34.18 -7.57
C GLN A 324 8.19 -33.41 -7.71
N MET A 325 8.92 -33.19 -6.59
CA MET A 325 10.21 -32.51 -6.61
C MET A 325 11.27 -33.32 -7.35
N GLN A 326 11.33 -34.63 -7.13
CA GLN A 326 12.26 -35.52 -7.81
C GLN A 326 12.06 -35.54 -9.34
N ARG A 327 10.85 -35.33 -9.81
CA ARG A 327 10.51 -35.29 -11.25
C ARG A 327 10.73 -33.92 -11.89
N LEU A 328 10.84 -32.89 -11.07
CA LEU A 328 11.02 -31.52 -11.56
C LEU A 328 12.44 -31.38 -12.16
N GLU A 329 12.48 -31.00 -13.41
CA GLU A 329 13.72 -30.66 -14.12
C GLU A 329 13.81 -29.11 -14.18
N LEU A 330 14.92 -28.60 -13.66
CA LEU A 330 15.19 -27.16 -13.60
C LEU A 330 16.26 -26.82 -14.63
N SER A 331 15.96 -25.87 -15.49
CA SER A 331 16.89 -25.39 -16.51
C SER A 331 17.42 -24.01 -16.09
N PRO A 332 18.71 -23.87 -15.76
CA PRO A 332 19.34 -22.58 -15.54
C PRO A 332 19.41 -21.79 -16.86
N PRO A 333 19.53 -20.44 -16.85
CA PRO A 333 19.71 -19.65 -18.07
C PRO A 333 20.92 -20.06 -18.90
N THR A 334 21.98 -20.49 -18.21
CA THR A 334 23.22 -21.03 -18.78
C THR A 334 23.58 -22.30 -18.03
N GLY A 335 23.71 -23.41 -18.74
CA GLY A 335 24.10 -24.68 -18.14
C GLY A 335 23.19 -25.85 -18.49
N ARG A 336 23.47 -27.01 -17.93
CA ARG A 336 22.69 -28.25 -18.15
C ARG A 336 21.52 -28.29 -17.15
N PRO A 337 20.38 -28.86 -17.56
CA PRO A 337 19.29 -29.15 -16.64
C PRO A 337 19.76 -30.01 -15.46
N PHE A 338 19.21 -29.75 -14.29
CA PHE A 338 19.50 -30.48 -13.07
C PHE A 338 18.23 -30.81 -12.29
N ARG A 339 18.30 -31.76 -11.39
CA ARG A 339 17.21 -32.19 -10.53
C ARG A 339 17.60 -32.01 -9.07
N VAL A 340 16.60 -31.74 -8.26
CA VAL A 340 16.73 -31.54 -6.81
C VAL A 340 15.80 -32.51 -6.11
N THR A 341 16.27 -33.13 -5.05
CA THR A 341 15.46 -33.98 -4.19
C THR A 341 15.21 -33.31 -2.85
N ILE A 342 14.29 -33.83 -2.09
CA ILE A 342 13.95 -33.37 -0.74
C ILE A 342 13.91 -34.55 0.22
N SER A 343 14.32 -34.31 1.45
CA SER A 343 14.14 -35.21 2.58
C SER A 343 13.05 -34.69 3.49
N LEU A 344 12.22 -35.57 4.02
CA LEU A 344 11.06 -35.18 4.83
C LEU A 344 10.96 -36.03 6.08
N GLY A 345 10.65 -35.36 7.20
CA GLY A 345 10.29 -35.99 8.46
C GLY A 345 8.83 -35.69 8.81
N VAL A 346 8.06 -36.68 9.22
CA VAL A 346 6.63 -36.53 9.55
C VAL A 346 6.40 -36.92 10.98
N ALA A 347 5.69 -36.06 11.73
CA ALA A 347 5.20 -36.36 13.08
C ALA A 347 3.74 -35.93 13.21
N SER A 348 2.98 -36.71 13.99
CA SER A 348 1.58 -36.36 14.31
C SER A 348 1.39 -36.41 15.81
N ARG A 349 0.43 -35.65 16.33
CA ARG A 349 0.05 -35.64 17.74
C ARG A 349 -0.45 -37.01 18.13
N GLN A 350 0.25 -37.63 19.09
CA GLN A 350 -0.12 -38.94 19.64
C GLN A 350 -0.80 -38.82 21.00
N GLU A 351 -0.44 -37.78 21.77
CA GLU A 351 -0.94 -37.58 23.14
C GLU A 351 -1.62 -36.21 23.27
N ARG A 352 -2.67 -36.17 24.12
CA ARG A 352 -3.29 -34.90 24.53
C ARG A 352 -2.26 -34.03 25.26
N GLY A 353 -2.10 -32.78 24.82
CA GLY A 353 -1.19 -31.83 25.45
C GLY A 353 0.18 -31.68 24.77
N GLN A 354 0.52 -32.49 23.75
CA GLN A 354 1.71 -32.24 22.95
C GLN A 354 1.60 -30.87 22.24
N THR A 355 2.62 -30.04 22.45
CA THR A 355 2.71 -28.72 21.83
C THR A 355 3.17 -28.83 20.40
N PHE A 356 2.97 -27.75 19.64
CA PHE A 356 3.56 -27.64 18.28
C PHE A 356 5.10 -27.78 18.31
N ALA A 357 5.75 -27.24 19.35
CA ALA A 357 7.20 -27.35 19.50
C ALA A 357 7.67 -28.81 19.68
N ASP A 358 6.91 -29.62 20.42
CA ASP A 358 7.20 -31.05 20.57
C ASP A 358 7.06 -31.80 19.24
N LEU A 359 5.97 -31.50 18.50
CA LEU A 359 5.76 -32.12 17.18
C LEU A 359 6.83 -31.70 16.16
N MET A 360 7.24 -30.45 16.18
CA MET A 360 8.30 -29.96 15.31
C MET A 360 9.62 -30.66 15.60
N ARG A 361 9.96 -30.82 16.90
CA ARG A 361 11.14 -31.58 17.31
C ARG A 361 11.11 -33.06 16.82
N CYS A 362 9.97 -33.72 16.98
CA CYS A 362 9.79 -35.08 16.45
C CYS A 362 9.91 -35.16 14.94
N ALA A 363 9.37 -34.20 14.20
CA ALA A 363 9.50 -34.12 12.75
C ALA A 363 10.95 -33.86 12.32
N ASP A 364 11.69 -33.01 13.04
CA ASP A 364 13.11 -32.74 12.80
C ASP A 364 13.98 -33.98 13.05
N GLU A 365 13.70 -34.77 14.11
CA GLU A 365 14.37 -36.04 14.36
C GLU A 365 14.15 -37.06 13.23
N ALA A 366 12.91 -37.13 12.72
CA ALA A 366 12.59 -37.96 11.54
C ALA A 366 13.27 -37.44 10.26
N LEU A 367 13.33 -36.13 10.05
CA LEU A 367 14.03 -35.51 8.92
C LEU A 367 15.53 -35.80 8.99
N TYR A 368 16.13 -35.71 10.17
CA TYR A 368 17.52 -36.08 10.38
C TYR A 368 17.78 -37.56 10.00
N ALA A 369 16.90 -38.47 10.43
CA ALA A 369 16.97 -39.88 10.03
C ALA A 369 16.86 -40.07 8.50
N ALA A 370 15.95 -39.29 7.83
CA ALA A 370 15.80 -39.32 6.39
C ALA A 370 17.11 -38.93 5.67
N LYS A 371 17.77 -37.85 6.14
CA LYS A 371 19.07 -37.40 5.60
C LYS A 371 20.19 -38.47 5.78
N HIS A 372 20.25 -39.10 6.96
CA HIS A 372 21.27 -40.12 7.26
C HIS A 372 21.05 -41.45 6.55
N GLN A 373 19.82 -41.82 6.25
CA GLN A 373 19.49 -43.05 5.54
C GLN A 373 19.68 -42.94 4.03
N GLY A 374 20.20 -41.83 3.49
CA GLY A 374 20.55 -41.68 2.06
C GLY A 374 19.66 -40.65 1.32
N ARG A 375 18.98 -39.78 2.04
CA ARG A 375 18.17 -38.65 1.49
C ARG A 375 17.04 -39.08 0.56
N ASN A 376 16.35 -38.11 -0.08
CA ASN A 376 15.23 -38.33 -1.01
C ASN A 376 14.22 -39.34 -0.51
N ARG A 377 13.77 -39.15 0.73
CA ARG A 377 12.81 -40.05 1.40
C ARG A 377 11.97 -39.36 2.46
N VAL A 378 10.90 -40.04 2.81
CA VAL A 378 10.02 -39.69 3.93
C VAL A 378 10.31 -40.65 5.08
N VAL A 379 10.53 -40.11 6.28
CA VAL A 379 10.61 -40.88 7.51
C VAL A 379 9.52 -40.37 8.46
N VAL A 380 8.84 -41.29 9.11
CA VAL A 380 7.80 -40.99 10.12
C VAL A 380 8.41 -41.19 11.51
N HIS A 381 8.18 -40.21 12.38
CA HIS A 381 8.54 -40.35 13.79
C HIS A 381 7.60 -41.36 14.45
N SER A 382 8.17 -42.40 15.01
CA SER A 382 7.45 -43.52 15.71
C SER A 382 7.17 -43.19 17.15
#